data_46952c480b421af3f7e5df162209b274
#
_entry.id   46952c480b421af3f7e5df162209b274
#
_cell.length_a   1.000
_cell.length_b   1.000
_cell.length_c   1.000
_cell.angle_alpha   90.00
_cell.angle_beta   90.00
_cell.angle_gamma   90.00
#
_symmetry.space_group_name_H-M   'P 1'
#
loop_
_entity.id
_entity.type
_entity.pdbx_description
1 polymer ?
#
loop_
_entity_poly.entity_id
_entity_poly.type
_entity_poly.pdbx_seq_one_letter_code
_entity_poly.pdbx_strand_id
1 'polypeptide(L)'
;LEVPSEQADLGIEVILKLFSREGLSPLTPKGGTSNLSDNAKRIVALWDEYLKTIDSVIAFLQGKNPTLALQICQEDYLPEASRFAQLEELDWAFGTMGTQDKAKHLATLYLEDISDFIVECVDENFGFSRYAERLGRSANSFDELYEALQKEPTYIDGILLSILEEKIARIQPELMLISVPFP
;
A
#
# COMPACT_ATOMS: atom_id res chain seq x y z
N LEU A 1 -22.26 2.71 33.64
CA LEU A 1 -22.47 3.31 32.32
C LEU A 1 -21.32 2.86 31.44
N GLU A 2 -21.58 1.88 30.57
CA GLU A 2 -20.63 1.54 29.48
C GLU A 2 -20.69 2.68 28.48
N VAL A 3 -19.60 3.38 28.29
CA VAL A 3 -19.45 4.38 27.23
C VAL A 3 -19.16 3.59 25.95
N PRO A 4 -19.98 3.70 24.91
CA PRO A 4 -19.66 3.06 23.63
C PRO A 4 -18.29 3.53 23.17
N SER A 5 -17.37 2.60 22.96
CA SER A 5 -16.04 2.92 22.44
C SER A 5 -15.79 2.14 21.16
N GLU A 6 -15.25 2.82 20.16
CA GLU A 6 -14.78 2.20 18.92
C GLU A 6 -13.27 2.39 18.83
N GLN A 7 -12.55 1.29 18.63
CA GLN A 7 -11.12 1.32 18.33
C GLN A 7 -10.93 1.09 16.84
N ALA A 8 -10.13 1.94 16.20
CA ALA A 8 -9.82 1.86 14.80
C ALA A 8 -8.30 1.88 14.58
N ASP A 9 -7.82 1.05 13.68
CA ASP A 9 -6.46 1.13 13.16
C ASP A 9 -6.49 1.91 11.85
N LEU A 10 -6.26 3.21 11.94
CA LEU A 10 -6.32 4.11 10.79
C LEU A 10 -5.24 3.78 9.75
N GLY A 11 -4.08 3.29 10.17
CA GLY A 11 -3.01 2.90 9.26
C GLY A 11 -3.42 1.74 8.36
N ILE A 12 -4.00 0.70 8.93
CA ILE A 12 -4.53 -0.44 8.15
C ILE A 12 -5.67 0.02 7.24
N GLU A 13 -6.59 0.87 7.72
CA GLU A 13 -7.71 1.35 6.91
C GLU A 13 -7.25 2.20 5.73
N VAL A 14 -6.26 3.07 5.91
CA VAL A 14 -5.64 3.85 4.83
C VAL A 14 -5.02 2.93 3.78
N ILE A 15 -4.24 1.92 4.21
CA ILE A 15 -3.63 0.95 3.31
C ILE A 15 -4.70 0.18 2.52
N LEU A 16 -5.74 -0.32 3.18
CA LEU A 16 -6.81 -1.05 2.51
C LEU A 16 -7.59 -0.18 1.52
N LYS A 17 -7.79 1.10 1.83
CA LYS A 17 -8.46 2.05 0.93
C LYS A 17 -7.56 2.43 -0.24
N LEU A 18 -6.28 2.69 0.01
CA LEU A 18 -5.28 3.00 -1.02
C LEU A 18 -5.08 1.83 -2.00
N PHE A 19 -4.86 0.61 -1.46
CA PHE A 19 -4.67 -0.62 -2.23
C PHE A 19 -6.02 -1.27 -2.59
N SER A 20 -6.91 -0.50 -3.15
CA SER A 20 -8.17 -0.91 -3.76
C SER A 20 -8.26 -0.34 -5.17
N ARG A 21 -9.16 -0.90 -5.98
CA ARG A 21 -9.43 -0.36 -7.31
C ARG A 21 -9.88 1.10 -7.24
N GLU A 22 -10.70 1.45 -6.26
CA GLU A 22 -11.17 2.82 -6.03
C GLU A 22 -10.02 3.75 -5.67
N GLY A 23 -9.13 3.33 -4.74
CA GLY A 23 -7.99 4.12 -4.29
C GLY A 23 -6.91 4.29 -5.34
N LEU A 24 -6.66 3.28 -6.18
CA LEU A 24 -5.64 3.36 -7.23
C LEU A 24 -6.13 4.03 -8.52
N SER A 25 -7.43 4.00 -8.82
CA SER A 25 -7.98 4.58 -10.07
C SER A 25 -7.63 6.06 -10.29
N PRO A 26 -7.67 6.94 -9.28
CA PRO A 26 -7.29 8.36 -9.44
C PRO A 26 -5.81 8.54 -9.78
N LEU A 27 -4.96 7.58 -9.42
CA LEU A 27 -3.51 7.60 -9.66
C LEU A 27 -3.13 7.19 -11.09
N THR A 28 -4.12 6.84 -11.92
CA THR A 28 -3.87 6.49 -13.33
C THR A 28 -3.04 7.58 -14.00
N PRO A 29 -1.86 7.25 -14.55
CA PRO A 29 -0.95 8.22 -15.12
C PRO A 29 -1.59 8.96 -16.29
N LYS A 30 -1.74 10.28 -16.19
CA LYS A 30 -2.38 11.14 -17.22
C LYS A 30 -1.38 11.86 -18.10
N GLY A 31 -0.07 11.66 -17.91
CA GLY A 31 1.00 12.40 -18.56
C GLY A 31 1.99 11.54 -19.31
N GLY A 32 2.94 12.20 -20.00
CA GLY A 32 4.02 11.51 -20.66
C GLY A 32 4.95 10.77 -19.68
N THR A 33 5.34 9.57 -20.04
CA THR A 33 6.18 8.68 -19.20
C THR A 33 7.69 8.95 -19.35
N SER A 34 8.08 10.00 -20.07
CA SER A 34 9.49 10.24 -20.46
C SER A 34 10.45 10.41 -19.29
N ASN A 35 10.00 10.91 -18.14
CA ASN A 35 10.84 11.17 -16.97
C ASN A 35 10.73 10.09 -15.89
N LEU A 36 9.95 9.02 -16.12
CA LEU A 36 9.80 7.93 -15.18
C LEU A 36 10.94 6.91 -15.30
N SER A 37 11.25 6.22 -14.21
CA SER A 37 12.13 5.05 -14.23
C SER A 37 11.56 3.96 -15.16
N ASP A 38 12.40 3.03 -15.59
CA ASP A 38 11.95 1.92 -16.44
C ASP A 38 10.97 1.01 -15.70
N ASN A 39 11.11 0.88 -14.38
CA ASN A 39 10.16 0.17 -13.53
C ASN A 39 8.79 0.87 -13.52
N ALA A 40 8.75 2.17 -13.25
CA ALA A 40 7.51 2.93 -13.25
C ALA A 40 6.83 2.90 -14.63
N LYS A 41 7.58 2.98 -15.73
CA LYS A 41 7.03 2.82 -17.09
C LYS A 41 6.38 1.48 -17.30
N ARG A 42 7.01 0.39 -16.80
CA ARG A 42 6.46 -0.96 -16.89
C ARG A 42 5.17 -1.09 -16.07
N ILE A 43 5.15 -0.55 -14.85
CA ILE A 43 3.96 -0.53 -13.99
C ILE A 43 2.82 0.25 -14.68
N VAL A 44 3.14 1.42 -15.24
CA VAL A 44 2.15 2.23 -15.99
C VAL A 44 1.58 1.46 -17.18
N ALA A 45 2.40 0.73 -17.92
CA ALA A 45 1.95 -0.08 -19.05
C ALA A 45 1.01 -1.22 -18.63
N LEU A 46 1.14 -1.73 -17.41
CA LEU A 46 0.34 -2.80 -16.82
C LEU A 46 -0.77 -2.27 -15.90
N TRP A 47 -0.99 -0.94 -15.85
CA TRP A 47 -1.86 -0.31 -14.84
C TRP A 47 -3.29 -0.85 -14.81
N ASP A 48 -3.88 -1.09 -15.99
CA ASP A 48 -5.23 -1.65 -16.08
C ASP A 48 -5.31 -3.07 -15.50
N GLU A 49 -4.23 -3.85 -15.57
CA GLU A 49 -4.15 -5.19 -14.99
C GLU A 49 -4.00 -5.13 -13.49
N TYR A 50 -3.20 -4.19 -12.97
CA TYR A 50 -3.17 -3.89 -11.54
C TYR A 50 -4.56 -3.51 -11.00
N LEU A 51 -5.28 -2.62 -11.67
CA LEU A 51 -6.65 -2.22 -11.27
C LEU A 51 -7.66 -3.38 -11.34
N LYS A 52 -7.48 -4.36 -12.20
CA LYS A 52 -8.37 -5.53 -12.28
C LYS A 52 -8.15 -6.53 -11.16
N THR A 53 -6.91 -6.67 -10.68
CA THR A 53 -6.50 -7.75 -9.77
C THR A 53 -6.41 -7.31 -8.31
N ILE A 54 -6.20 -6.01 -8.03
CA ILE A 54 -5.89 -5.51 -6.69
C ILE A 54 -6.89 -5.94 -5.61
N ASP A 55 -8.19 -5.78 -5.84
CA ASP A 55 -9.20 -6.09 -4.84
C ASP A 55 -9.20 -7.59 -4.48
N SER A 56 -8.97 -8.45 -5.48
CA SER A 56 -8.87 -9.90 -5.30
C SER A 56 -7.62 -10.30 -4.53
N VAL A 57 -6.48 -9.66 -4.82
CA VAL A 57 -5.20 -9.88 -4.12
C VAL A 57 -5.30 -9.44 -2.67
N ILE A 58 -5.87 -8.28 -2.40
CA ILE A 58 -6.10 -7.80 -1.02
C ILE A 58 -7.04 -8.72 -0.27
N ALA A 59 -8.15 -9.18 -0.88
CA ALA A 59 -9.05 -10.14 -0.26
C ALA A 59 -8.36 -11.47 0.06
N PHE A 60 -7.45 -11.94 -0.81
CA PHE A 60 -6.63 -13.12 -0.57
C PHE A 60 -5.70 -12.93 0.63
N LEU A 61 -4.96 -11.82 0.70
CA LEU A 61 -4.04 -11.53 1.80
C LEU A 61 -4.78 -11.37 3.14
N GLN A 62 -6.02 -10.89 3.13
CA GLN A 62 -6.91 -10.85 4.29
C GLN A 62 -7.51 -12.23 4.68
N GLY A 63 -7.20 -13.29 3.94
CA GLY A 63 -7.75 -14.63 4.17
C GLY A 63 -9.21 -14.83 3.74
N LYS A 64 -9.80 -13.85 3.05
CA LYS A 64 -11.20 -13.89 2.58
C LYS A 64 -11.40 -14.78 1.35
N ASN A 65 -10.34 -15.00 0.55
CA ASN A 65 -10.38 -15.84 -0.66
C ASN A 65 -9.13 -16.73 -0.78
N PRO A 66 -8.99 -17.78 0.05
CA PRO A 66 -7.80 -18.62 0.06
C PRO A 66 -7.62 -19.45 -1.23
N THR A 67 -8.69 -19.70 -1.98
CA THR A 67 -8.62 -20.46 -3.25
C THR A 67 -7.91 -19.69 -4.36
N LEU A 68 -7.80 -18.38 -4.25
CA LEU A 68 -7.10 -17.54 -5.22
C LEU A 68 -5.60 -17.87 -5.30
N ALA A 69 -5.03 -18.52 -4.29
CA ALA A 69 -3.63 -18.94 -4.28
C ALA A 69 -3.22 -19.72 -5.54
N LEU A 70 -4.11 -20.57 -6.04
CA LEU A 70 -3.86 -21.36 -7.25
C LEU A 70 -3.73 -20.49 -8.50
N GLN A 71 -4.53 -19.42 -8.59
CA GLN A 71 -4.47 -18.47 -9.70
C GLN A 71 -3.26 -17.55 -9.59
N ILE A 72 -2.98 -17.03 -8.39
CA ILE A 72 -1.80 -16.18 -8.14
C ILE A 72 -0.50 -16.90 -8.51
N CYS A 73 -0.42 -18.22 -8.34
CA CYS A 73 0.75 -19.01 -8.72
C CYS A 73 0.84 -19.32 -10.23
N GLN A 74 -0.13 -18.91 -11.04
CA GLN A 74 -0.06 -19.00 -12.51
C GLN A 74 0.67 -17.79 -13.08
N GLU A 75 1.51 -18.02 -14.08
CA GLU A 75 2.41 -17.02 -14.66
C GLU A 75 1.70 -15.77 -15.21
N ASP A 76 0.46 -15.89 -15.68
CA ASP A 76 -0.26 -14.81 -16.37
C ASP A 76 -1.33 -14.12 -15.49
N TYR A 77 -1.40 -14.41 -14.18
CA TYR A 77 -2.47 -13.87 -13.35
C TYR A 77 -2.15 -12.50 -12.78
N LEU A 78 -0.94 -12.32 -12.24
CA LEU A 78 -0.49 -11.04 -11.71
C LEU A 78 0.30 -10.27 -12.76
N PRO A 79 0.10 -8.94 -12.89
CA PRO A 79 1.05 -8.12 -13.62
C PRO A 79 2.40 -8.12 -12.88
N GLU A 80 3.48 -8.32 -13.63
CA GLU A 80 4.82 -8.48 -13.08
C GLU A 80 5.73 -7.32 -13.52
N ALA A 81 6.22 -6.53 -12.56
CA ALA A 81 7.22 -5.51 -12.80
C ALA A 81 8.59 -5.92 -12.24
N SER A 82 9.41 -4.99 -11.75
CA SER A 82 10.81 -5.28 -11.42
C SER A 82 11.00 -6.17 -10.20
N ARG A 83 10.04 -6.17 -9.27
CA ARG A 83 10.11 -7.01 -8.07
C ARG A 83 10.08 -8.50 -8.40
N PHE A 84 9.46 -8.87 -9.50
CA PHE A 84 9.39 -10.25 -9.98
C PHE A 84 10.66 -10.72 -10.70
N ALA A 85 11.55 -9.83 -11.10
CA ALA A 85 12.79 -10.21 -11.78
C ALA A 85 13.75 -11.08 -10.93
N GLN A 86 13.54 -11.15 -9.62
CA GLN A 86 14.36 -11.93 -8.69
C GLN A 86 13.79 -13.34 -8.39
N LEU A 87 12.69 -13.73 -9.05
CA LEU A 87 12.00 -15.00 -8.75
C LEU A 87 12.81 -16.24 -9.09
N GLU A 88 13.68 -16.20 -10.11
CA GLU A 88 14.52 -17.34 -10.50
C GLU A 88 15.46 -17.79 -9.37
N GLU A 89 15.93 -16.86 -8.52
CA GLU A 89 16.73 -17.18 -7.36
C GLU A 89 15.92 -17.73 -6.18
N LEU A 90 14.63 -17.38 -6.10
CA LEU A 90 13.75 -17.75 -5.00
C LEU A 90 13.29 -19.21 -5.05
N ASP A 91 13.03 -19.76 -6.22
CA ASP A 91 12.66 -21.18 -6.37
C ASP A 91 13.77 -22.10 -5.86
N TRP A 92 15.02 -21.68 -5.97
CA TRP A 92 16.18 -22.39 -5.40
C TRP A 92 16.29 -22.18 -3.86
N ALA A 93 16.02 -20.98 -3.36
CA ALA A 93 16.21 -20.63 -1.96
C ALA A 93 15.13 -21.19 -1.02
N PHE A 94 13.89 -21.32 -1.50
CA PHE A 94 12.74 -21.71 -0.67
C PHE A 94 12.27 -23.16 -0.84
N GLY A 95 12.88 -23.93 -1.76
CA GLY A 95 12.55 -25.34 -1.98
C GLY A 95 11.06 -25.54 -2.28
N THR A 96 10.44 -26.54 -1.66
CA THR A 96 9.00 -26.83 -1.80
C THR A 96 8.16 -25.92 -0.90
N MET A 97 8.05 -24.64 -1.19
CA MET A 97 7.03 -23.78 -0.57
C MET A 97 5.62 -24.30 -0.91
N GLY A 98 4.74 -24.37 0.08
CA GLY A 98 3.33 -24.66 -0.17
C GLY A 98 2.71 -23.59 -1.06
N THR A 99 1.71 -23.94 -1.87
CA THR A 99 1.01 -23.03 -2.80
C THR A 99 0.54 -21.75 -2.10
N GLN A 100 0.07 -21.83 -0.87
CA GLN A 100 -0.39 -20.68 -0.10
C GLN A 100 0.74 -19.72 0.23
N ASP A 101 1.89 -20.19 0.61
CA ASP A 101 3.03 -19.36 0.99
C ASP A 101 3.68 -18.75 -0.26
N LYS A 102 3.77 -19.51 -1.36
CA LYS A 102 4.20 -19.00 -2.65
C LYS A 102 3.27 -17.86 -3.12
N ALA A 103 1.95 -18.07 -3.05
CA ALA A 103 0.97 -17.06 -3.44
C ALA A 103 1.05 -15.79 -2.58
N LYS A 104 1.25 -15.91 -1.26
CA LYS A 104 1.46 -14.74 -0.39
C LYS A 104 2.72 -13.97 -0.75
N HIS A 105 3.80 -14.70 -1.05
CA HIS A 105 5.06 -14.06 -1.47
C HIS A 105 4.88 -13.30 -2.79
N LEU A 106 4.26 -13.91 -3.81
CA LEU A 106 3.97 -13.25 -5.08
C LEU A 106 3.04 -12.04 -4.90
N ALA A 107 2.02 -12.16 -4.06
CA ALA A 107 1.14 -11.04 -3.71
C ALA A 107 1.88 -9.91 -3.00
N THR A 108 2.92 -10.21 -2.20
CA THR A 108 3.78 -9.19 -1.57
C THR A 108 4.60 -8.45 -2.62
N LEU A 109 5.26 -9.15 -3.55
CA LEU A 109 6.01 -8.52 -4.65
C LEU A 109 5.12 -7.63 -5.52
N TYR A 110 3.91 -8.09 -5.81
CA TYR A 110 2.89 -7.34 -6.53
C TYR A 110 2.53 -6.01 -5.81
N LEU A 111 2.35 -6.03 -4.48
CA LEU A 111 2.09 -4.82 -3.71
C LEU A 111 3.31 -3.91 -3.63
N GLU A 112 4.52 -4.48 -3.58
CA GLU A 112 5.76 -3.72 -3.60
C GLU A 112 5.99 -3.00 -4.93
N ASP A 113 5.63 -3.60 -6.08
CA ASP A 113 5.66 -2.91 -7.38
C ASP A 113 4.73 -1.68 -7.36
N ILE A 114 3.49 -1.81 -6.87
CA ILE A 114 2.56 -0.67 -6.72
C ILE A 114 3.14 0.37 -5.75
N SER A 115 3.75 -0.06 -4.65
CA SER A 115 4.41 0.83 -3.70
C SER A 115 5.54 1.63 -4.33
N ASP A 116 6.38 0.99 -5.15
CA ASP A 116 7.46 1.68 -5.87
C ASP A 116 6.91 2.77 -6.80
N PHE A 117 5.81 2.49 -7.49
CA PHE A 117 5.11 3.50 -8.31
C PHE A 117 4.56 4.65 -7.46
N ILE A 118 3.94 4.36 -6.31
CA ILE A 118 3.42 5.37 -5.40
C ILE A 118 4.55 6.28 -4.91
N VAL A 119 5.67 5.70 -4.48
CA VAL A 119 6.85 6.46 -4.00
C VAL A 119 7.41 7.37 -5.07
N GLU A 120 7.49 6.90 -6.33
CA GLU A 120 8.07 7.69 -7.42
C GLU A 120 7.10 8.77 -7.96
N CYS A 121 5.79 8.47 -7.99
CA CYS A 121 4.84 9.27 -8.75
C CYS A 121 3.81 10.03 -7.92
N VAL A 122 3.62 9.66 -6.64
CA VAL A 122 2.52 10.17 -5.82
C VAL A 122 3.02 10.82 -4.53
N ASP A 123 3.79 10.07 -3.74
CA ASP A 123 4.28 10.52 -2.43
C ASP A 123 5.63 9.85 -2.11
N GLU A 124 6.72 10.61 -2.20
CA GLU A 124 8.08 10.14 -1.90
C GLU A 124 8.27 9.63 -0.47
N ASN A 125 7.36 10.00 0.44
CA ASN A 125 7.40 9.60 1.85
C ASN A 125 6.60 8.32 2.12
N PHE A 126 5.87 7.80 1.13
CA PHE A 126 5.15 6.55 1.29
C PHE A 126 6.11 5.36 1.51
N GLY A 127 5.71 4.42 2.38
CA GLY A 127 6.49 3.19 2.60
C GLY A 127 5.69 2.14 3.37
N PHE A 128 5.70 0.89 2.87
CA PHE A 128 5.03 -0.24 3.51
C PHE A 128 5.70 -0.71 4.80
N SER A 129 7.03 -0.75 4.82
CA SER A 129 7.77 -1.44 5.87
C SER A 129 8.91 -0.63 6.50
N ARG A 130 9.15 0.60 6.03
CA ARG A 130 10.30 1.40 6.44
C ARG A 130 9.92 2.72 7.09
N TYR A 131 8.70 2.83 7.58
CA TYR A 131 8.23 4.02 8.27
C TYR A 131 9.13 4.37 9.45
N ALA A 132 9.52 3.35 10.23
CA ALA A 132 10.42 3.50 11.37
C ALA A 132 11.82 3.99 10.98
N GLU A 133 12.38 3.50 9.86
CA GLU A 133 13.72 3.92 9.40
C GLU A 133 13.74 5.37 8.92
N ARG A 134 12.67 5.84 8.28
CA ARG A 134 12.57 7.23 7.82
C ARG A 134 12.38 8.21 8.97
N LEU A 135 11.51 7.89 9.93
CA LEU A 135 11.38 8.69 11.15
C LEU A 135 12.65 8.71 11.98
N GLY A 136 13.38 7.58 12.07
CA GLY A 136 14.67 7.53 12.74
C GLY A 136 15.73 8.42 12.10
N ARG A 137 15.66 8.66 10.78
CA ARG A 137 16.54 9.61 10.07
C ARG A 137 16.15 11.06 10.29
N SER A 138 14.85 11.36 10.37
CA SER A 138 14.34 12.71 10.61
C SER A 138 14.37 13.12 12.08
N ALA A 139 14.59 12.17 13.02
CA ALA A 139 14.67 12.46 14.46
C ALA A 139 15.85 13.37 14.87
N ASN A 140 16.79 13.64 13.97
CA ASN A 140 17.93 14.51 14.25
C ASN A 140 17.61 16.01 14.09
N SER A 141 16.51 16.38 13.45
CA SER A 141 16.09 17.79 13.29
C SER A 141 14.55 17.88 13.24
N PHE A 142 14.01 18.71 14.14
CA PHE A 142 12.58 19.04 14.12
C PHE A 142 12.22 19.91 12.91
N ASP A 143 13.19 20.60 12.30
CA ASP A 143 12.95 21.53 11.20
C ASP A 143 12.40 20.80 9.98
N GLU A 144 12.95 19.62 9.62
CA GLU A 144 12.45 18.80 8.51
C GLU A 144 11.00 18.33 8.71
N LEU A 145 10.66 17.91 9.95
CA LEU A 145 9.30 17.53 10.30
C LEU A 145 8.36 18.74 10.24
N TYR A 146 8.81 19.89 10.75
CA TYR A 146 8.02 21.11 10.73
C TYR A 146 7.74 21.56 9.29
N GLU A 147 8.76 21.54 8.43
CA GLU A 147 8.59 21.86 7.01
C GLU A 147 7.63 20.89 6.29
N ALA A 148 7.72 19.59 6.61
CA ALA A 148 6.81 18.58 6.06
C ALA A 148 5.35 18.85 6.48
N LEU A 149 5.12 19.26 7.74
CA LEU A 149 3.78 19.58 8.25
C LEU A 149 3.18 20.88 7.65
N GLN A 150 4.00 21.74 7.04
CA GLN A 150 3.52 22.95 6.36
C GLN A 150 3.18 22.73 4.88
N LYS A 151 3.52 21.56 4.33
CA LYS A 151 3.18 21.20 2.94
C LYS A 151 1.68 20.94 2.80
N GLU A 152 1.17 21.13 1.59
CA GLU A 152 -0.19 20.72 1.25
C GLU A 152 -0.34 19.20 1.43
N PRO A 153 -1.49 18.73 1.94
CA PRO A 153 -1.74 17.31 2.11
C PRO A 153 -1.59 16.53 0.80
N THR A 154 -0.94 15.39 0.87
CA THR A 154 -0.81 14.48 -0.27
C THR A 154 -2.13 13.77 -0.56
N TYR A 155 -2.19 12.99 -1.65
CA TYR A 155 -3.34 12.14 -1.93
C TYR A 155 -3.60 11.13 -0.80
N ILE A 156 -2.52 10.59 -0.22
CA ILE A 156 -2.60 9.61 0.88
C ILE A 156 -3.10 10.27 2.17
N ASP A 157 -2.64 11.47 2.47
CA ASP A 157 -3.17 12.28 3.57
C ASP A 157 -4.67 12.55 3.40
N GLY A 158 -5.10 12.81 2.16
CA GLY A 158 -6.52 12.98 1.82
C GLY A 158 -7.35 11.73 2.11
N ILE A 159 -6.81 10.52 1.86
CA ILE A 159 -7.47 9.26 2.25
C ILE A 159 -7.61 9.17 3.77
N LEU A 160 -6.54 9.44 4.52
CA LEU A 160 -6.56 9.42 5.99
C LEU A 160 -7.60 10.40 6.55
N LEU A 161 -7.59 11.64 6.06
CA LEU A 161 -8.52 12.67 6.48
C LEU A 161 -9.97 12.28 6.19
N SER A 162 -10.25 11.71 5.00
CA SER A 162 -11.61 11.27 4.66
C SER A 162 -12.11 10.15 5.56
N ILE A 163 -11.26 9.18 5.90
CA ILE A 163 -11.60 8.09 6.83
C ILE A 163 -11.90 8.67 8.22
N LEU A 164 -11.07 9.60 8.68
CA LEU A 164 -11.23 10.23 9.99
C LEU A 164 -12.52 11.05 10.06
N GLU A 165 -12.82 11.86 9.05
CA GLU A 165 -14.03 12.65 8.94
C GLU A 165 -15.30 11.77 8.94
N GLU A 166 -15.28 10.69 8.16
CA GLU A 166 -16.40 9.72 8.13
C GLU A 166 -16.64 9.10 9.50
N LYS A 167 -15.57 8.71 10.21
CA LYS A 167 -15.67 8.14 11.55
C LYS A 167 -16.19 9.16 12.57
N ILE A 168 -15.67 10.37 12.57
CA ILE A 168 -16.11 11.44 13.48
C ILE A 168 -17.60 11.76 13.23
N ALA A 169 -18.01 11.89 11.96
CA ALA A 169 -19.39 12.17 11.61
C ALA A 169 -20.35 11.05 12.04
N ARG A 170 -19.93 9.79 11.93
CA ARG A 170 -20.73 8.61 12.28
C ARG A 170 -20.82 8.40 13.78
N ILE A 171 -19.68 8.51 14.50
CA ILE A 171 -19.60 8.17 15.92
C ILE A 171 -19.96 9.37 16.80
N GLN A 172 -19.69 10.59 16.34
CA GLN A 172 -19.85 11.84 17.10
C GLN A 172 -19.24 11.74 18.52
N PRO A 173 -17.93 11.43 18.64
CA PRO A 173 -17.31 11.14 19.91
C PRO A 173 -17.24 12.38 20.79
N GLU A 174 -17.53 12.23 22.09
CA GLU A 174 -17.28 13.28 23.11
C GLU A 174 -15.78 13.42 23.41
N LEU A 175 -15.02 12.33 23.24
CA LEU A 175 -13.57 12.28 23.45
C LEU A 175 -12.92 11.41 22.40
N MET A 176 -11.84 11.92 21.77
CA MET A 176 -11.01 11.20 20.84
C MET A 176 -9.60 11.06 21.39
N LEU A 177 -9.11 9.83 21.44
CA LEU A 177 -7.74 9.51 21.81
C LEU A 177 -7.00 9.00 20.57
N ILE A 178 -5.86 9.63 20.27
CA ILE A 178 -5.01 9.24 19.13
C ILE A 178 -3.70 8.72 19.71
N SER A 179 -3.39 7.45 19.40
CA SER A 179 -2.07 6.87 19.69
C SER A 179 -1.26 6.89 18.40
N VAL A 180 -0.11 7.54 18.47
CA VAL A 180 0.89 7.51 17.40
C VAL A 180 2.03 6.61 17.90
N PRO A 181 2.14 5.38 17.39
CA PRO A 181 3.24 4.52 17.78
C PRO A 181 4.53 5.09 17.20
N PHE A 182 5.44 5.46 18.09
CA PHE A 182 6.83 5.67 17.73
C PHE A 182 7.56 4.32 17.81
N PRO A 183 8.40 4.00 16.83
CA PRO A 183 9.27 2.85 16.93
C PRO A 183 10.37 3.05 17.97
#